data_9650120a35fdf80a2ac06a8a778c0195
#
_entry.id   9650120a35fdf80a2ac06a8a778c0195
#
_cell.length_a   1.000
_cell.length_b   1.000
_cell.length_c   1.000
_cell.angle_alpha   90.00
_cell.angle_beta   90.00
_cell.angle_gamma   90.00
#
_symmetry.space_group_name_H-M   'P 1'
#
loop_
_entity.id
_entity.type
_entity.pdbx_description
1 polymer ?
#
loop_
_entity_poly.entity_id
_entity_poly.type
_entity_poly.pdbx_seq_one_letter_code
_entity_poly.pdbx_strand_id
1 'polypeptide(L)'
;GIDDALLREKPKWICGYSDITVLHGRAQRLNFQSLHCPMPVDLPSCSPQAQEQTFRALKGENIDQEWAGSEDDLFGRAEGILKGGNLSVLYSLLGSADLPDLQDAILFIEDIDEYLYHIDRMLQGMSRSGLFAGLKGVVIGGLTDMNDHDRPFGWTAEQIIRDHFAPLHIP
;
A
#
# COMPACT_ATOMS: atom_id res chain seq x y z
N GLY A 1 5.81 -23.60 0.11
CA GLY A 1 6.03 -22.18 -0.09
C GLY A 1 6.64 -21.88 -1.46
N ILE A 2 6.71 -20.61 -1.83
CA ILE A 2 7.34 -20.17 -3.09
C ILE A 2 8.86 -20.26 -2.92
N ASP A 3 9.55 -20.83 -3.91
CA ASP A 3 11.01 -20.95 -3.90
C ASP A 3 11.64 -19.66 -4.44
N ASP A 4 12.45 -19.00 -3.59
CA ASP A 4 13.17 -17.76 -3.95
C ASP A 4 14.17 -17.96 -5.10
N ALA A 5 14.82 -19.14 -5.16
CA ALA A 5 15.76 -19.44 -6.23
C ALA A 5 15.05 -19.52 -7.58
N LEU A 6 13.89 -20.15 -7.62
CA LEU A 6 13.07 -20.23 -8.83
C LEU A 6 12.57 -18.87 -9.31
N LEU A 7 12.16 -18.01 -8.36
CA LEU A 7 11.75 -16.62 -8.69
C LEU A 7 12.91 -15.82 -9.28
N ARG A 8 14.13 -15.99 -8.76
CA ARG A 8 15.34 -15.31 -9.27
C ARG A 8 15.74 -15.83 -10.65
N GLU A 9 15.65 -17.13 -10.87
CA GLU A 9 16.02 -17.76 -12.15
C GLU A 9 15.03 -17.42 -13.27
N LYS A 10 13.75 -17.36 -12.94
CA LYS A 10 12.66 -17.13 -13.91
C LYS A 10 11.70 -16.05 -13.40
N PRO A 11 12.13 -14.79 -13.35
CA PRO A 11 11.28 -13.71 -12.85
C PRO A 11 9.98 -13.60 -13.66
N LYS A 12 8.87 -13.37 -12.96
CA LYS A 12 7.55 -13.15 -13.52
C LYS A 12 6.94 -11.93 -12.87
N TRP A 13 6.07 -11.25 -13.59
CA TRP A 13 5.23 -10.25 -12.96
C TRP A 13 4.35 -10.89 -11.87
N ILE A 14 4.35 -10.27 -10.71
CA ILE A 14 3.39 -10.52 -9.63
C ILE A 14 2.42 -9.36 -9.67
N CYS A 15 1.15 -9.65 -9.94
CA CYS A 15 0.09 -8.66 -10.12
C CYS A 15 -1.08 -8.97 -9.19
N GLY A 16 -1.65 -7.95 -8.58
CA GLY A 16 -2.83 -8.09 -7.74
C GLY A 16 -2.83 -7.12 -6.58
N TYR A 17 -3.77 -7.28 -5.68
CA TYR A 17 -3.99 -6.49 -4.48
C TYR A 17 -4.39 -7.42 -3.32
N SER A 18 -4.84 -6.88 -2.18
CA SER A 18 -5.28 -7.66 -1.03
C SER A 18 -4.16 -8.61 -0.54
N ASP A 19 -4.41 -9.90 -0.40
CA ASP A 19 -3.44 -10.92 0.05
C ASP A 19 -2.17 -10.99 -0.79
N ILE A 20 -2.22 -10.52 -2.05
CA ILE A 20 -1.03 -10.44 -2.92
C ILE A 20 0.03 -9.49 -2.34
N THR A 21 -0.33 -8.63 -1.41
CA THR A 21 0.61 -7.77 -0.65
C THR A 21 1.76 -8.57 -0.03
N VAL A 22 1.51 -9.79 0.45
CA VAL A 22 2.57 -10.70 0.94
C VAL A 22 3.60 -10.99 -0.16
N LEU A 23 3.13 -11.21 -1.38
CA LEU A 23 4.01 -11.49 -2.52
C LEU A 23 4.72 -10.22 -3.02
N HIS A 24 4.10 -9.05 -2.90
CA HIS A 24 4.76 -7.77 -3.17
C HIS A 24 5.94 -7.55 -2.21
N GLY A 25 5.74 -7.76 -0.90
CA GLY A 25 6.82 -7.69 0.09
C GLY A 25 7.97 -8.64 -0.24
N ARG A 26 7.64 -9.88 -0.60
CA ARG A 26 8.63 -10.87 -1.01
C ARG A 26 9.37 -10.48 -2.29
N ALA A 27 8.67 -9.94 -3.30
CA ALA A 27 9.28 -9.46 -4.54
C ALA A 27 10.29 -8.34 -4.26
N GLN A 28 9.91 -7.38 -3.40
CA GLN A 28 10.80 -6.30 -2.97
C GLN A 28 12.04 -6.80 -2.26
N ARG A 29 11.91 -7.75 -1.33
CA ARG A 29 13.05 -8.40 -0.67
C ARG A 29 14.00 -9.09 -1.66
N LEU A 30 13.48 -9.58 -2.76
CA LEU A 30 14.24 -10.21 -3.83
C LEU A 30 14.72 -9.23 -4.91
N ASN A 31 14.45 -7.93 -4.77
CA ASN A 31 14.72 -6.86 -5.73
C ASN A 31 13.99 -7.02 -7.07
N PHE A 32 12.75 -7.49 -7.03
CA PHE A 32 11.86 -7.52 -8.19
C PHE A 32 10.79 -6.43 -8.10
N GLN A 33 10.38 -5.94 -9.25
CA GLN A 33 9.19 -5.13 -9.37
C GLN A 33 7.95 -6.02 -9.38
N SER A 34 6.87 -5.50 -8.81
CA SER A 34 5.55 -6.12 -8.82
C SER A 34 4.50 -5.03 -9.00
N LEU A 35 3.29 -5.39 -9.38
CA LEU A 35 2.23 -4.45 -9.67
C LEU A 35 1.06 -4.63 -8.70
N HIS A 36 0.83 -3.62 -7.86
CA HIS A 36 -0.43 -3.47 -7.16
C HIS A 36 -1.47 -2.93 -8.14
N CYS A 37 -2.29 -3.81 -8.67
CA CYS A 37 -3.21 -3.52 -9.76
C CYS A 37 -4.40 -4.48 -9.75
N PRO A 38 -5.46 -4.19 -10.53
CA PRO A 38 -6.58 -5.11 -10.70
C PRO A 38 -6.14 -6.50 -11.12
N MET A 39 -6.79 -7.52 -10.57
CA MET A 39 -6.60 -8.90 -11.01
C MET A 39 -7.31 -9.13 -12.34
N PRO A 40 -6.93 -10.18 -13.11
CA PRO A 40 -7.57 -10.46 -14.39
C PRO A 40 -9.11 -10.59 -14.34
N VAL A 41 -9.64 -11.06 -13.21
CA VAL A 41 -11.09 -11.19 -12.99
C VAL A 41 -11.78 -9.82 -12.88
N ASP A 42 -11.07 -8.80 -12.39
CA ASP A 42 -11.61 -7.46 -12.16
C ASP A 42 -11.43 -6.55 -13.36
N LEU A 43 -10.47 -6.85 -14.24
CA LEU A 43 -10.12 -5.99 -15.39
C LEU A 43 -11.33 -5.58 -16.23
N PRO A 44 -12.30 -6.45 -16.53
CA PRO A 44 -13.47 -6.07 -17.34
C PRO A 44 -14.35 -5.00 -16.69
N SER A 45 -14.34 -4.89 -15.36
CA SER A 45 -15.11 -3.90 -14.60
C SER A 45 -14.35 -2.62 -14.31
N CYS A 46 -13.05 -2.59 -14.57
CA CYS A 46 -12.22 -1.40 -14.36
C CYS A 46 -12.44 -0.35 -15.43
N SER A 47 -12.12 0.90 -15.11
CA SER A 47 -12.13 1.97 -16.09
C SER A 47 -11.15 1.67 -17.24
N PRO A 48 -11.43 2.15 -18.48
CA PRO A 48 -10.49 2.00 -19.59
C PRO A 48 -9.09 2.53 -19.28
N GLN A 49 -9.00 3.62 -18.51
CA GLN A 49 -7.73 4.21 -18.10
C GLN A 49 -6.95 3.24 -17.18
N ALA A 50 -7.60 2.62 -16.20
CA ALA A 50 -6.95 1.67 -15.29
C ALA A 50 -6.46 0.42 -16.04
N GLN A 51 -7.25 -0.07 -17.02
CA GLN A 51 -6.83 -1.16 -17.88
C GLN A 51 -5.59 -0.80 -18.71
N GLU A 52 -5.61 0.36 -19.38
CA GLU A 52 -4.49 0.85 -20.18
C GLU A 52 -3.22 1.01 -19.35
N GLN A 53 -3.32 1.64 -18.19
CA GLN A 53 -2.18 1.83 -17.29
C GLN A 53 -1.60 0.50 -16.80
N THR A 54 -2.45 -0.48 -16.49
CA THR A 54 -2.01 -1.82 -16.11
C THR A 54 -1.20 -2.47 -17.24
N PHE A 55 -1.69 -2.40 -18.48
CA PHE A 55 -0.97 -2.97 -19.64
C PHE A 55 0.31 -2.22 -19.98
N ARG A 56 0.35 -0.90 -19.81
CA ARG A 56 1.57 -0.10 -19.99
C ARG A 56 2.62 -0.48 -18.95
N ALA A 57 2.22 -0.61 -17.67
CA ALA A 57 3.12 -1.07 -16.61
C ALA A 57 3.73 -2.44 -16.91
N LEU A 58 2.90 -3.40 -17.36
CA LEU A 58 3.37 -4.74 -17.73
C LEU A 58 4.37 -4.74 -18.89
N LYS A 59 4.34 -3.72 -19.75
CA LYS A 59 5.31 -3.51 -20.83
C LYS A 59 6.58 -2.79 -20.37
N GLY A 60 6.64 -2.37 -19.09
CA GLY A 60 7.77 -1.60 -18.55
C GLY A 60 7.76 -0.12 -18.94
N GLU A 61 6.63 0.42 -19.37
CA GLU A 61 6.47 1.83 -19.67
C GLU A 61 6.32 2.63 -18.35
N ASN A 62 6.77 3.88 -18.37
CA ASN A 62 6.52 4.80 -17.26
C ASN A 62 5.02 5.09 -17.13
N ILE A 63 4.55 5.12 -15.90
CA ILE A 63 3.17 5.40 -15.55
C ILE A 63 3.13 6.72 -14.80
N ASP A 64 2.42 7.69 -15.36
CA ASP A 64 2.06 8.90 -14.68
C ASP A 64 0.60 8.78 -14.23
N GLN A 65 0.36 8.97 -12.94
CA GLN A 65 -0.98 8.96 -12.38
C GLN A 65 -1.29 10.30 -11.76
N GLU A 66 -2.46 10.82 -12.09
CA GLU A 66 -3.00 12.03 -11.50
C GLU A 66 -4.36 11.72 -10.89
N TRP A 67 -4.60 12.23 -9.70
CA TRP A 67 -5.89 12.17 -9.03
C TRP A 67 -6.19 13.52 -8.37
N ALA A 68 -7.45 13.77 -8.13
CA ALA A 68 -7.87 14.97 -7.42
C ALA A 68 -7.33 14.91 -5.98
N GLY A 69 -6.73 16.00 -5.55
CA GLY A 69 -6.31 16.13 -4.15
C GLY A 69 -7.51 16.22 -3.20
N SER A 70 -7.25 15.99 -1.93
CA SER A 70 -8.18 16.16 -0.84
C SER A 70 -7.77 17.30 0.10
N GLU A 71 -8.67 17.70 1.00
CA GLU A 71 -8.36 18.69 2.04
C GLU A 71 -7.36 18.15 3.09
N ASP A 72 -7.20 16.84 3.12
CA ASP A 72 -6.29 16.14 4.04
C ASP A 72 -4.88 15.94 3.48
N ASP A 73 -4.65 16.28 2.21
CA ASP A 73 -3.35 16.13 1.58
C ASP A 73 -2.31 17.07 2.22
N LEU A 74 -1.16 16.52 2.53
CA LEU A 74 0.02 17.28 2.90
C LEU A 74 0.83 17.58 1.64
N PHE A 75 0.90 18.85 1.28
CA PHE A 75 1.60 19.28 0.07
C PHE A 75 3.11 19.10 0.20
N GLY A 76 3.72 18.60 -0.86
CA GLY A 76 5.17 18.42 -0.91
C GLY A 76 5.61 17.66 -2.14
N ARG A 77 6.89 17.30 -2.15
CA ARG A 77 7.50 16.45 -3.16
C ARG A 77 8.37 15.42 -2.45
N ALA A 78 8.20 14.17 -2.80
CA ALA A 78 9.04 13.08 -2.33
C ALA A 78 9.56 12.27 -3.53
N GLU A 79 10.71 11.62 -3.31
CA GLU A 79 11.29 10.68 -4.24
C GLU A 79 11.73 9.44 -3.46
N GLY A 80 11.34 8.27 -3.92
CA GLY A 80 11.62 7.00 -3.26
C GLY A 80 10.99 5.83 -3.98
N ILE A 81 11.34 4.62 -3.57
CA ILE A 81 10.70 3.41 -4.08
C ILE A 81 9.30 3.29 -3.45
N LEU A 82 8.28 3.13 -4.29
CA LEU A 82 6.93 2.85 -3.82
C LEU A 82 6.86 1.44 -3.25
N LYS A 83 6.47 1.32 -1.99
CA LYS A 83 6.33 0.06 -1.26
C LYS A 83 5.04 0.07 -0.45
N GLY A 84 4.44 -1.08 -0.27
CA GLY A 84 3.21 -1.17 0.52
C GLY A 84 2.18 -2.10 -0.09
N GLY A 85 0.91 -1.80 0.16
CA GLY A 85 -0.25 -2.57 -0.29
C GLY A 85 -1.40 -2.49 0.70
N ASN A 86 -2.11 -3.60 0.89
CA ASN A 86 -3.21 -3.67 1.83
C ASN A 86 -2.71 -3.54 3.28
N LEU A 87 -3.33 -2.64 4.07
CA LEU A 87 -2.89 -2.26 5.41
C LEU A 87 -2.94 -3.43 6.38
N SER A 88 -4.05 -4.18 6.42
CA SER A 88 -4.22 -5.30 7.34
C SER A 88 -3.24 -6.44 7.06
N VAL A 89 -2.94 -6.65 5.79
CA VAL A 89 -1.92 -7.63 5.38
C VAL A 89 -0.52 -7.15 5.76
N LEU A 90 -0.16 -5.88 5.51
CA LEU A 90 1.13 -5.31 5.95
C LEU A 90 1.31 -5.43 7.46
N TYR A 91 0.27 -5.12 8.23
CA TYR A 91 0.28 -5.27 9.67
C TYR A 91 0.53 -6.73 10.10
N SER A 92 -0.09 -7.69 9.42
CA SER A 92 0.13 -9.12 9.68
C SER A 92 1.55 -9.59 9.41
N LEU A 93 2.31 -8.87 8.58
CA LEU A 93 3.70 -9.17 8.25
C LEU A 93 4.70 -8.64 9.28
N LEU A 94 4.28 -7.91 10.31
CA LEU A 94 5.18 -7.41 11.35
C LEU A 94 6.00 -8.57 11.97
N GLY A 95 7.33 -8.44 11.93
CA GLY A 95 8.25 -9.49 12.36
C GLY A 95 8.51 -10.59 11.33
N SER A 96 7.87 -10.55 10.16
CA SER A 96 8.12 -11.45 9.04
C SER A 96 9.27 -10.94 8.16
N ALA A 97 9.99 -11.88 7.52
CA ALA A 97 11.00 -11.53 6.52
C ALA A 97 10.40 -10.91 5.23
N ASP A 98 9.11 -11.07 4.99
CA ASP A 98 8.41 -10.56 3.83
C ASP A 98 7.79 -9.14 4.09
N LEU A 99 7.97 -8.60 5.32
CA LEU A 99 7.66 -7.19 5.57
C LEU A 99 8.65 -6.31 4.79
N PRO A 100 8.17 -5.36 3.95
CA PRO A 100 9.07 -4.46 3.24
C PRO A 100 9.86 -3.56 4.20
N ASP A 101 11.15 -3.38 3.93
CA ASP A 101 11.93 -2.31 4.54
C ASP A 101 11.48 -0.98 3.93
N LEU A 102 10.97 -0.07 4.77
CA LEU A 102 10.44 1.22 4.34
C LEU A 102 11.46 2.37 4.44
N GLN A 103 12.71 2.08 4.76
CA GLN A 103 13.76 3.11 4.76
C GLN A 103 13.86 3.76 3.36
N ASP A 104 13.80 5.07 3.31
CA ASP A 104 13.84 5.90 2.10
C ASP A 104 12.73 5.57 1.06
N ALA A 105 11.63 4.97 1.50
CA ALA A 105 10.51 4.60 0.64
C ALA A 105 9.35 5.61 0.69
N ILE A 106 8.50 5.53 -0.31
CA ILE A 106 7.13 6.07 -0.29
C ILE A 106 6.21 4.90 0.07
N LEU A 107 5.47 5.02 1.17
CA LEU A 107 4.52 4.01 1.60
C LEU A 107 3.20 4.17 0.86
N PHE A 108 2.71 3.11 0.25
CA PHE A 108 1.34 3.01 -0.26
C PHE A 108 0.52 2.11 0.66
N ILE A 109 -0.65 2.58 1.08
CA ILE A 109 -1.61 1.76 1.83
C ILE A 109 -3.02 1.95 1.30
N GLU A 110 -3.80 0.88 1.29
CA GLU A 110 -5.23 0.83 1.05
C GLU A 110 -5.85 -0.25 1.94
N ASP A 111 -7.15 -0.21 2.16
CA ASP A 111 -7.89 -1.31 2.79
C ASP A 111 -9.39 -1.22 2.49
N ILE A 112 -10.12 -2.29 2.77
CA ILE A 112 -11.56 -2.40 2.59
C ILE A 112 -12.19 -3.17 3.76
N ASP A 113 -13.40 -2.77 4.16
CA ASP A 113 -14.25 -3.51 5.11
C ASP A 113 -13.62 -3.65 6.53
N GLU A 114 -12.76 -2.69 6.91
CA GLU A 114 -12.13 -2.68 8.23
C GLU A 114 -12.91 -1.80 9.23
N TYR A 115 -12.79 -2.11 10.51
CA TYR A 115 -13.29 -1.24 11.56
C TYR A 115 -12.35 -0.05 11.82
N LEU A 116 -12.90 1.14 12.04
CA LEU A 116 -12.12 2.36 12.29
C LEU A 116 -11.11 2.19 13.44
N TYR A 117 -11.52 1.60 14.56
CA TYR A 117 -10.62 1.34 15.69
C TYR A 117 -9.50 0.34 15.30
N HIS A 118 -9.73 -0.53 14.32
CA HIS A 118 -8.76 -1.50 13.87
C HIS A 118 -7.71 -0.83 12.97
N ILE A 119 -8.12 0.07 12.08
CA ILE A 119 -7.21 0.94 11.31
C ILE A 119 -6.25 1.67 12.26
N ASP A 120 -6.78 2.35 13.28
CA ASP A 120 -5.95 3.04 14.28
C ASP A 120 -4.96 2.09 14.98
N ARG A 121 -5.43 0.93 15.42
CA ARG A 121 -4.60 -0.08 16.08
C ARG A 121 -3.48 -0.60 15.19
N MET A 122 -3.76 -0.87 13.91
CA MET A 122 -2.76 -1.34 12.95
C MET A 122 -1.68 -0.28 12.72
N LEU A 123 -2.07 0.95 12.45
CA LEU A 123 -1.13 2.06 12.26
C LEU A 123 -0.31 2.34 13.51
N GLN A 124 -0.93 2.31 14.69
CA GLN A 124 -0.22 2.45 15.97
C GLN A 124 0.80 1.33 16.19
N GLY A 125 0.45 0.08 15.84
CA GLY A 125 1.36 -1.07 15.93
C GLY A 125 2.55 -0.93 14.99
N MET A 126 2.31 -0.54 13.73
CA MET A 126 3.35 -0.30 12.74
C MET A 126 4.26 0.87 13.14
N SER A 127 3.70 1.96 13.64
CA SER A 127 4.46 3.10 14.16
C SER A 127 5.38 2.69 15.32
N ARG A 128 4.86 1.96 16.29
CA ARG A 128 5.62 1.48 17.46
C ARG A 128 6.72 0.47 17.10
N SER A 129 6.54 -0.28 16.02
CA SER A 129 7.60 -1.17 15.49
C SER A 129 8.75 -0.40 14.83
N GLY A 130 8.63 0.93 14.67
CA GLY A 130 9.61 1.76 14.00
C GLY A 130 9.48 1.75 12.46
N LEU A 131 8.44 1.10 11.92
CA LEU A 131 8.30 0.91 10.47
C LEU A 131 8.20 2.23 9.69
N PHE A 132 7.67 3.29 10.31
CA PHE A 132 7.51 4.59 9.66
C PHE A 132 8.75 5.49 9.77
N ALA A 133 9.77 5.07 10.52
CA ALA A 133 11.02 5.82 10.61
C ALA A 133 11.75 5.78 9.25
N GLY A 134 12.02 6.94 8.69
CA GLY A 134 12.73 7.06 7.41
C GLY A 134 11.86 7.03 6.15
N LEU A 135 10.54 7.03 6.28
CA LEU A 135 9.63 7.27 5.15
C LEU A 135 9.93 8.63 4.50
N LYS A 136 9.81 8.68 3.18
CA LYS A 136 9.92 9.92 2.37
C LYS A 136 8.56 10.52 2.01
N GLY A 137 7.52 9.71 2.01
CA GLY A 137 6.16 10.12 1.71
C GLY A 137 5.18 8.98 1.93
N VAL A 138 3.89 9.31 1.90
CA VAL A 138 2.81 8.34 2.03
C VAL A 138 1.75 8.61 0.97
N VAL A 139 1.31 7.56 0.30
CA VAL A 139 0.17 7.57 -0.62
C VAL A 139 -0.94 6.74 -0.02
N ILE A 140 -2.08 7.36 0.22
CA ILE A 140 -3.27 6.70 0.73
C ILE A 140 -4.17 6.36 -0.45
N GLY A 141 -4.40 5.08 -0.66
CA GLY A 141 -5.39 4.55 -1.60
C GLY A 141 -6.80 4.59 -1.04
N GLY A 142 -7.68 3.77 -1.58
CA GLY A 142 -9.04 3.65 -1.05
C GLY A 142 -9.06 3.07 0.37
N LEU A 143 -9.80 3.73 1.26
CA LEU A 143 -10.25 3.17 2.54
C LEU A 143 -11.78 3.06 2.43
N THR A 144 -12.24 1.97 1.83
CA THR A 144 -13.64 1.80 1.42
C THR A 144 -14.41 0.89 2.36
N ASP A 145 -15.71 1.12 2.46
CA ASP A 145 -16.63 0.30 3.26
C ASP A 145 -16.16 0.14 4.73
N MET A 146 -15.61 1.22 5.30
CA MET A 146 -15.15 1.20 6.69
C MET A 146 -16.32 1.06 7.65
N ASN A 147 -16.15 0.21 8.65
CA ASN A 147 -17.16 -0.12 9.66
C ASN A 147 -16.93 0.64 10.96
N ASP A 148 -18.02 0.88 11.69
CA ASP A 148 -17.96 1.39 13.05
C ASP A 148 -18.93 0.57 13.93
N HIS A 149 -18.82 0.72 15.24
CA HIS A 149 -19.71 0.09 16.20
C HIS A 149 -20.92 0.99 16.54
N ASP A 150 -21.94 0.43 17.18
CA ASP A 150 -23.10 1.18 17.72
C ASP A 150 -22.65 2.36 18.59
N ARG A 151 -21.57 2.17 19.35
CA ARG A 151 -20.84 3.25 20.01
C ARG A 151 -19.70 3.71 19.09
N PRO A 152 -19.83 4.88 18.45
CA PRO A 152 -18.87 5.34 17.48
C PRO A 152 -17.45 5.46 18.03
N PHE A 153 -16.47 5.14 17.21
CA PHE A 153 -15.05 5.35 17.51
C PHE A 153 -14.75 6.86 17.65
N GLY A 154 -15.46 7.68 16.89
CA GLY A 154 -15.44 9.13 17.01
C GLY A 154 -14.51 9.84 16.03
N TRP A 155 -13.78 9.11 15.21
CA TRP A 155 -12.93 9.63 14.14
C TRP A 155 -13.26 8.93 12.83
N THR A 156 -13.10 9.63 11.71
CA THR A 156 -13.17 9.03 10.37
C THR A 156 -11.86 8.36 10.01
N ALA A 157 -11.83 7.56 8.94
CA ALA A 157 -10.61 6.93 8.45
C ALA A 157 -9.54 7.96 8.09
N GLU A 158 -9.93 9.06 7.44
CA GLU A 158 -9.04 10.16 7.06
C GLU A 158 -8.43 10.84 8.29
N GLN A 159 -9.24 11.07 9.33
CA GLN A 159 -8.75 11.65 10.59
C GLN A 159 -7.74 10.74 11.28
N ILE A 160 -7.98 9.43 11.29
CA ILE A 160 -7.04 8.44 11.84
C ILE A 160 -5.73 8.47 11.06
N ILE A 161 -5.79 8.41 9.72
CA ILE A 161 -4.62 8.49 8.85
C ILE A 161 -3.82 9.76 9.15
N ARG A 162 -4.49 10.90 9.19
CA ARG A 162 -3.86 12.19 9.45
C ARG A 162 -3.16 12.24 10.80
N ASP A 163 -3.77 11.69 11.85
CA ASP A 163 -3.20 11.65 13.20
C ASP A 163 -1.88 10.87 13.25
N HIS A 164 -1.79 9.79 12.47
CA HIS A 164 -0.59 8.96 12.41
C HIS A 164 0.52 9.53 11.52
N PHE A 165 0.19 10.18 10.40
CA PHE A 165 1.19 10.57 9.41
C PHE A 165 1.55 12.06 9.43
N ALA A 166 0.66 12.97 9.83
CA ALA A 166 0.99 14.40 9.91
C ALA A 166 2.18 14.72 10.82
N PRO A 167 2.40 14.03 11.96
CA PRO A 167 3.57 14.26 12.80
C PRO A 167 4.91 13.92 12.14
N LEU A 168 4.90 13.18 11.04
CA LEU A 168 6.13 12.83 10.31
C LEU A 168 6.63 13.98 9.42
N HIS A 169 5.81 15.00 9.15
CA HIS A 169 6.12 16.16 8.31
C HIS A 169 6.61 15.78 6.90
N ILE A 170 6.07 14.73 6.32
CA ILE A 170 6.32 14.25 4.95
C ILE A 170 5.06 14.42 4.08
N PRO A 171 5.18 14.55 2.73
CA PRO A 171 4.03 14.59 1.84
C PRO A 171 3.30 13.27 1.78
#